data_0cf6cc6f4b0da37674d0c31d250b94c7
#
_entry.id   0cf6cc6f4b0da37674d0c31d250b94c7
#
_cell.length_a   1.000
_cell.length_b   1.000
_cell.length_c   1.000
_cell.angle_alpha   90.00
_cell.angle_beta   90.00
_cell.angle_gamma   90.00
#
_symmetry.space_group_name_H-M   'P 1'
#
loop_
_entity.id
_entity.type
_entity.pdbx_description
1 polymer ?
#
loop_
_entity_poly.entity_id
_entity_poly.type
_entity_poly.pdbx_seq_one_letter_code
_entity_poly.pdbx_strand_id
1 'polypeptide(L)'
;MTKRNHAIVQTIALLAGLLTLGWAGNALAFHDGGVAHCDGCHSMHNSPDNPVEGTPNNQLLKGSDASSTCLNCHAGPGSARSYHSLSTDATVWSPGGDFFWLTQSYTNTNWSGDVESDPDNMGHNVIAADFGLTVDGTNTVAPGGSYPASSLGCASCHNPHGRVDGGTMAGQLPISVSGSYGEVPAPGTIAGAYRLLGGGGDGSGLAAQPIAATAGFGETDVEHPAYGEGMGEWCASCHGDYINDSHKHPSGNSEFLNGQSTVYNSYVATGDYTGAQGTSFTALVQFERQETDVTVLAAAVTSTAGPDSGDNVMCLTCHRAHASAFNNITRWDMEHELLAEGWPTAQNLIDMGAVPNADYYGRDIATEFGDYQRSLCNKCHVKD
;
A
#
# COMPACT_ATOMS: atom_id res chain seq x y z
N MET A 1 35.54 -1.36 -58.09
CA MET A 1 34.36 -1.71 -57.24
C MET A 1 33.10 -1.23 -57.99
N THR A 2 32.23 -2.12 -58.32
CA THR A 2 31.05 -1.81 -59.13
C THR A 2 29.94 -1.19 -58.25
N LYS A 3 29.07 -0.33 -58.81
CA LYS A 3 27.92 0.31 -58.08
C LYS A 3 27.13 -0.68 -57.25
N ARG A 4 27.08 -1.96 -57.67
CA ARG A 4 26.39 -3.05 -56.97
C ARG A 4 27.03 -3.41 -55.64
N ASN A 5 28.34 -3.30 -55.49
CA ASN A 5 29.07 -3.57 -54.23
C ASN A 5 28.85 -2.46 -53.18
N HIS A 6 28.70 -1.19 -53.66
CA HIS A 6 28.37 -0.06 -52.77
C HIS A 6 26.96 -0.19 -52.19
N ALA A 7 25.98 -0.61 -53.00
CA ALA A 7 24.61 -0.81 -52.53
C ALA A 7 24.51 -1.95 -51.46
N ILE A 8 25.23 -3.04 -51.65
CA ILE A 8 25.25 -4.16 -50.71
C ILE A 8 25.92 -3.72 -49.36
N VAL A 9 27.02 -3.00 -49.40
CA VAL A 9 27.66 -2.47 -48.18
C VAL A 9 26.77 -1.48 -47.45
N GLN A 10 26.07 -0.62 -48.16
CA GLN A 10 25.12 0.33 -47.53
C GLN A 10 23.91 -0.39 -46.93
N THR A 11 23.39 -1.43 -47.58
CA THR A 11 22.26 -2.21 -47.04
C THR A 11 22.68 -3.00 -45.80
N ILE A 12 23.88 -3.57 -45.77
CA ILE A 12 24.42 -4.28 -44.60
C ILE A 12 24.69 -3.29 -43.45
N ALA A 13 25.19 -2.11 -43.71
CA ALA A 13 25.41 -1.07 -42.71
C ALA A 13 24.08 -0.54 -42.13
N LEU A 14 23.04 -0.39 -42.93
CA LEU A 14 21.69 -0.02 -42.47
C LEU A 14 21.05 -1.13 -41.62
N LEU A 15 21.17 -2.39 -42.05
CA LEU A 15 20.68 -3.54 -41.28
C LEU A 15 21.44 -3.72 -39.95
N ALA A 16 22.76 -3.53 -39.96
CA ALA A 16 23.54 -3.55 -38.73
C ALA A 16 23.17 -2.39 -37.80
N GLY A 17 22.93 -1.20 -38.34
CA GLY A 17 22.46 -0.03 -37.57
C GLY A 17 21.07 -0.22 -37.00
N LEU A 18 20.16 -0.86 -37.75
CA LEU A 18 18.81 -1.20 -37.28
C LEU A 18 18.82 -2.32 -36.22
N LEU A 19 19.74 -3.28 -36.33
CA LEU A 19 19.95 -4.32 -35.33
C LEU A 19 20.57 -3.77 -34.02
N THR A 20 21.43 -2.78 -34.11
CA THR A 20 21.99 -2.12 -32.91
C THR A 20 21.00 -1.15 -32.24
N LEU A 21 20.09 -0.55 -33.01
CA LEU A 21 18.97 0.24 -32.47
C LEU A 21 17.89 -0.63 -31.83
N GLY A 22 17.71 -1.87 -32.31
CA GLY A 22 16.80 -2.85 -31.69
C GLY A 22 17.34 -3.47 -30.40
N TRP A 23 18.64 -3.24 -30.08
CA TRP A 23 19.31 -3.65 -28.85
C TRP A 23 19.66 -2.45 -27.96
N ALA A 24 19.07 -1.29 -28.18
CA ALA A 24 18.86 -0.37 -27.09
C ALA A 24 17.90 -1.09 -26.14
N GLY A 25 18.47 -1.96 -25.34
CA GLY A 25 17.75 -2.71 -24.31
C GLY A 25 16.96 -1.72 -23.52
N ASN A 26 15.70 -2.03 -23.24
CA ASN A 26 14.93 -1.33 -22.25
C ASN A 26 15.84 -1.13 -21.04
N ALA A 27 16.20 0.10 -20.73
CA ALA A 27 16.93 0.40 -19.54
C ALA A 27 16.03 -0.07 -18.40
N LEU A 28 16.37 -1.19 -17.78
CA LEU A 28 15.62 -1.77 -16.69
C LEU A 28 15.73 -0.80 -15.53
N ALA A 29 14.66 -0.11 -15.22
CA ALA A 29 14.55 0.77 -14.09
C ALA A 29 13.89 0.05 -12.91
N PHE A 30 14.11 0.52 -11.71
CA PHE A 30 13.49 -0.04 -10.51
C PHE A 30 11.97 0.12 -10.53
N HIS A 31 11.48 1.15 -11.18
CA HIS A 31 10.08 1.46 -11.41
C HIS A 31 9.79 1.29 -12.89
N ASP A 32 8.61 0.83 -13.23
CA ASP A 32 8.22 0.55 -14.61
C ASP A 32 8.40 1.75 -15.54
N GLY A 33 8.72 1.45 -16.80
CA GLY A 33 8.82 2.45 -17.85
C GLY A 33 9.98 3.44 -17.75
N GLY A 34 10.96 3.19 -16.87
CA GLY A 34 12.12 4.06 -16.73
C GLY A 34 11.86 5.33 -15.93
N VAL A 35 10.81 5.36 -15.12
CA VAL A 35 10.43 6.52 -14.31
C VAL A 35 11.47 6.85 -13.24
N ALA A 36 12.19 5.86 -12.73
CA ALA A 36 13.24 6.05 -11.73
C ALA A 36 14.48 5.24 -12.06
N HIS A 37 15.38 5.82 -12.84
CA HIS A 37 16.77 5.35 -12.95
C HIS A 37 17.52 5.59 -11.64
N CYS A 38 18.74 5.04 -11.51
CA CYS A 38 19.57 5.22 -10.32
C CYS A 38 19.71 6.70 -9.91
N ASP A 39 19.87 7.58 -10.90
CA ASP A 39 19.95 9.03 -10.72
C ASP A 39 18.61 9.69 -10.34
N GLY A 40 17.50 8.98 -10.40
CA GLY A 40 16.22 9.43 -9.83
C GLY A 40 16.26 9.55 -8.31
N CYS A 41 16.97 8.64 -7.65
CA CYS A 41 17.12 8.58 -6.20
C CYS A 41 18.49 8.96 -5.70
N HIS A 42 19.57 8.73 -6.49
CA HIS A 42 20.93 8.93 -6.09
C HIS A 42 21.59 10.09 -6.84
N SER A 43 22.49 10.79 -6.17
CA SER A 43 23.37 11.79 -6.77
C SER A 43 24.80 11.32 -6.75
N MET A 44 25.37 11.01 -7.93
CA MET A 44 26.74 10.51 -8.08
C MET A 44 27.81 11.42 -7.48
N HIS A 45 27.57 12.71 -7.44
CA HIS A 45 28.47 13.72 -6.93
C HIS A 45 28.07 14.27 -5.58
N ASN A 46 27.09 13.64 -4.94
CA ASN A 46 26.49 14.15 -3.70
C ASN A 46 26.05 15.62 -3.84
N SER A 47 25.66 16.00 -5.05
CA SER A 47 25.08 17.31 -5.30
C SER A 47 23.59 17.23 -5.00
N PRO A 48 23.11 18.11 -4.16
CA PRO A 48 21.70 18.11 -3.78
C PRO A 48 20.87 18.63 -4.94
N ASP A 49 20.04 17.78 -5.49
CA ASP A 49 19.04 18.18 -6.48
C ASP A 49 17.70 18.53 -5.82
N ASN A 50 17.55 18.33 -4.52
CA ASN A 50 16.41 18.70 -3.69
C ASN A 50 16.21 17.79 -2.48
N PRO A 51 15.33 18.13 -1.54
CA PRO A 51 14.79 19.43 -1.19
C PRO A 51 15.65 20.20 -0.21
N VAL A 52 16.63 19.54 0.43
CA VAL A 52 17.56 20.19 1.36
C VAL A 52 18.96 20.23 0.75
N GLU A 53 19.25 21.31 0.06
CA GLU A 53 20.56 21.53 -0.52
C GLU A 53 21.67 21.41 0.54
N GLY A 54 22.62 20.55 0.27
CA GLY A 54 23.90 20.55 0.98
C GLY A 54 24.06 19.57 2.12
N THR A 55 23.11 18.65 2.36
CA THR A 55 23.30 17.61 3.39
C THR A 55 23.71 16.28 2.75
N PRO A 56 25.03 15.98 2.65
CA PRO A 56 25.49 14.70 2.14
C PRO A 56 25.04 13.54 3.01
N ASN A 57 24.60 12.45 2.40
CA ASN A 57 24.37 11.20 3.10
C ASN A 57 25.21 10.06 2.50
N ASN A 58 25.43 9.01 3.30
CA ASN A 58 26.33 7.92 2.92
C ASN A 58 25.83 7.10 1.73
N GLN A 59 24.53 7.13 1.44
CA GLN A 59 23.92 6.44 0.31
C GLN A 59 23.85 7.32 -0.95
N LEU A 60 24.35 8.54 -0.90
CA LEU A 60 24.26 9.52 -2.00
C LEU A 60 22.81 9.79 -2.44
N LEU A 61 21.87 9.73 -1.52
CA LEU A 61 20.45 9.98 -1.79
C LEU A 61 20.21 11.47 -2.06
N LYS A 62 19.20 11.77 -2.86
CA LYS A 62 18.79 13.14 -3.17
C LYS A 62 18.05 13.83 -2.02
N GLY A 63 17.34 13.08 -1.19
CA GLY A 63 16.75 13.58 0.06
C GLY A 63 17.71 13.42 1.25
N SER A 64 17.39 14.05 2.36
CA SER A 64 18.18 13.93 3.60
C SER A 64 18.13 12.52 4.21
N ASP A 65 17.10 11.76 3.88
CA ASP A 65 16.90 10.35 4.24
C ASP A 65 16.20 9.59 3.10
N ALA A 66 16.04 8.26 3.28
CA ALA A 66 15.45 7.40 2.27
C ALA A 66 13.99 7.77 1.99
N SER A 67 13.20 8.05 3.02
CA SER A 67 11.79 8.40 2.86
C SER A 67 11.62 9.75 2.17
N SER A 68 12.41 10.74 2.55
CA SER A 68 12.44 12.05 1.88
C SER A 68 12.79 11.91 0.40
N THR A 69 13.72 11.01 0.06
CA THR A 69 14.02 10.69 -1.34
C THR A 69 12.82 10.11 -2.09
N CYS A 70 12.10 9.18 -1.47
CA CYS A 70 10.89 8.59 -2.06
C CYS A 70 9.80 9.67 -2.27
N LEU A 71 9.58 10.52 -1.28
CA LEU A 71 8.56 11.55 -1.30
C LEU A 71 8.83 12.67 -2.31
N ASN A 72 10.05 12.82 -2.84
CA ASN A 72 10.29 13.71 -3.97
C ASN A 72 9.38 13.40 -5.19
N CYS A 73 8.93 12.16 -5.32
CA CYS A 73 8.00 11.73 -6.36
C CYS A 73 6.65 11.26 -5.80
N HIS A 74 6.63 10.79 -4.55
CA HIS A 74 5.45 10.20 -3.92
C HIS A 74 4.71 11.17 -2.98
N ALA A 75 5.07 12.44 -2.95
CA ALA A 75 4.32 13.50 -2.30
C ALA A 75 3.55 14.36 -3.31
N GLY A 76 2.45 14.95 -2.85
CA GLY A 76 1.67 15.91 -3.61
C GLY A 76 0.22 15.50 -3.83
N PRO A 77 -0.58 16.38 -4.43
CA PRO A 77 -1.97 16.10 -4.75
C PRO A 77 -2.01 14.98 -5.78
N GLY A 78 -2.66 13.90 -5.42
CA GLY A 78 -2.81 12.76 -6.31
C GLY A 78 -3.91 12.96 -7.34
N SER A 79 -3.95 12.05 -8.29
CA SER A 79 -5.10 11.79 -9.15
C SER A 79 -5.54 10.34 -8.92
N ALA A 80 -6.65 9.93 -9.50
CA ALA A 80 -7.14 8.55 -9.42
C ALA A 80 -6.11 7.49 -9.89
N ARG A 81 -5.02 7.92 -10.50
CA ARG A 81 -3.90 7.06 -10.93
C ARG A 81 -2.57 7.52 -10.34
N SER A 82 -2.61 8.19 -9.20
CA SER A 82 -1.43 8.70 -8.55
C SER A 82 -0.73 7.60 -7.75
N TYR A 83 0.59 7.63 -7.80
CA TYR A 83 1.46 6.81 -6.94
C TYR A 83 1.76 7.50 -5.61
N HIS A 84 1.15 8.65 -5.35
CA HIS A 84 1.44 9.43 -4.17
C HIS A 84 0.87 8.77 -2.93
N SER A 85 1.66 8.72 -1.88
CA SER A 85 1.31 8.22 -0.55
C SER A 85 1.27 9.33 0.50
N LEU A 86 1.62 10.55 0.10
CA LEU A 86 1.46 11.77 0.89
C LEU A 86 0.87 12.85 -0.04
N SER A 87 -0.39 13.18 0.12
CA SER A 87 -1.03 14.32 -0.52
C SER A 87 -1.04 15.52 0.42
N THR A 88 -1.45 16.68 -0.08
CA THR A 88 -1.63 17.88 0.74
C THR A 88 -3.03 17.98 1.32
N ASP A 89 -3.95 17.13 0.92
CA ASP A 89 -5.37 17.24 1.20
C ASP A 89 -6.10 15.88 1.24
N ALA A 90 -5.38 14.78 1.41
CA ALA A 90 -5.92 13.42 1.40
C ALA A 90 -6.71 13.05 0.13
N THR A 91 -6.31 13.58 -1.03
CA THR A 91 -6.98 13.26 -2.31
C THR A 91 -6.50 11.98 -2.97
N VAL A 92 -5.49 11.34 -2.40
CA VAL A 92 -4.94 10.07 -2.90
C VAL A 92 -5.59 8.90 -2.16
N TRP A 93 -6.40 8.15 -2.86
CA TRP A 93 -7.12 7.00 -2.31
C TRP A 93 -6.41 5.70 -2.67
N SER A 94 -5.23 5.49 -2.08
CA SER A 94 -4.49 4.25 -2.27
C SER A 94 -4.91 3.19 -1.26
N PRO A 95 -4.76 1.89 -1.58
CA PRO A 95 -5.04 0.81 -0.63
C PRO A 95 -4.28 0.92 0.68
N GLY A 96 -3.05 1.45 0.63
CA GLY A 96 -2.20 1.65 1.80
C GLY A 96 -2.63 2.79 2.72
N GLY A 97 -3.43 3.73 2.23
CA GLY A 97 -3.76 4.96 2.95
C GLY A 97 -2.82 6.11 2.64
N ASP A 98 -3.03 7.25 3.29
CA ASP A 98 -2.36 8.51 2.99
C ASP A 98 -1.68 9.08 4.24
N PHE A 99 -0.39 9.34 4.17
CA PHE A 99 0.40 9.95 5.24
C PHE A 99 -0.02 11.38 5.59
N PHE A 100 -0.89 12.01 4.79
CA PHE A 100 -1.52 13.28 5.14
C PHE A 100 -2.06 13.28 6.58
N TRP A 101 -2.67 12.19 7.01
CA TRP A 101 -3.28 12.07 8.33
C TRP A 101 -2.30 12.19 9.49
N LEU A 102 -1.01 11.87 9.29
CA LEU A 102 0.03 12.09 10.29
C LEU A 102 0.36 13.58 10.51
N THR A 103 -0.09 14.44 9.62
CA THR A 103 0.17 15.88 9.67
C THR A 103 -1.05 16.69 10.16
N GLN A 104 -2.15 16.00 10.47
CA GLN A 104 -3.41 16.66 10.81
C GLN A 104 -3.76 16.52 12.28
N SER A 105 -4.25 17.62 12.83
CA SER A 105 -4.93 17.63 14.13
C SER A 105 -6.30 18.23 13.95
N TYR A 106 -7.31 17.59 14.47
CA TYR A 106 -8.69 18.07 14.44
C TYR A 106 -9.42 17.66 15.71
N THR A 107 -10.47 18.38 16.03
CA THR A 107 -11.32 18.10 17.18
C THR A 107 -12.67 17.62 16.69
N ASN A 108 -13.15 16.54 17.27
CA ASN A 108 -14.50 16.06 17.10
C ASN A 108 -15.27 16.24 18.40
N THR A 109 -16.42 16.91 18.33
CA THR A 109 -17.31 17.08 19.48
C THR A 109 -18.41 16.02 19.42
N ASN A 110 -18.38 15.10 20.36
CA ASN A 110 -19.41 14.10 20.53
C ASN A 110 -20.23 14.32 21.83
N TRP A 111 -21.18 13.45 22.11
CA TRP A 111 -22.03 13.55 23.28
C TRP A 111 -21.27 13.44 24.62
N SER A 112 -20.07 12.87 24.61
CA SER A 112 -19.22 12.74 25.82
C SER A 112 -18.21 13.88 25.98
N GLY A 113 -18.11 14.79 25.01
CA GLY A 113 -17.20 15.93 25.01
C GLY A 113 -16.35 16.02 23.74
N ASP A 114 -15.38 16.91 23.77
CA ASP A 114 -14.43 17.08 22.67
C ASP A 114 -13.35 16.00 22.74
N VAL A 115 -13.06 15.41 21.59
CA VAL A 115 -11.97 14.47 21.39
C VAL A 115 -11.04 15.02 20.31
N GLU A 116 -9.79 15.19 20.67
CA GLU A 116 -8.76 15.62 19.73
C GLU A 116 -8.15 14.42 19.02
N SER A 117 -7.88 14.56 17.73
CA SER A 117 -7.14 13.56 16.97
C SER A 117 -5.70 13.45 17.48
N ASP A 118 -5.16 12.25 17.46
CA ASP A 118 -3.75 11.97 17.76
C ASP A 118 -3.04 11.52 16.48
N PRO A 119 -2.32 12.42 15.79
CA PRO A 119 -1.61 12.07 14.55
C PRO A 119 -0.67 10.89 14.71
N ASP A 120 -0.01 10.74 15.87
CA ASP A 120 0.90 9.62 16.15
C ASP A 120 0.18 8.26 16.13
N ASN A 121 -1.13 8.25 16.36
CA ASN A 121 -1.94 7.03 16.40
C ASN A 121 -2.67 6.72 15.08
N MET A 122 -2.56 7.59 14.08
CA MET A 122 -3.26 7.48 12.80
C MET A 122 -2.46 6.78 11.72
N GLY A 123 -1.20 6.43 11.95
CA GLY A 123 -0.37 5.85 10.90
C GLY A 123 0.93 5.26 11.39
N HIS A 124 1.66 4.68 10.45
CA HIS A 124 3.06 4.39 10.62
C HIS A 124 3.85 5.70 10.50
N ASN A 125 4.38 6.20 11.60
CA ASN A 125 5.13 7.46 11.68
C ASN A 125 6.49 7.32 10.98
N VAL A 126 6.47 7.24 9.66
CA VAL A 126 7.69 7.17 8.84
C VAL A 126 8.47 8.47 8.96
N ILE A 127 9.76 8.35 9.14
CA ILE A 127 10.64 9.51 9.22
C ILE A 127 10.96 9.99 7.81
N ALA A 128 10.55 11.22 7.50
CA ALA A 128 10.87 11.91 6.26
C ALA A 128 11.11 13.38 6.59
N ALA A 129 12.35 13.69 6.96
CA ALA A 129 12.72 14.97 7.55
C ALA A 129 12.42 16.17 6.64
N ASP A 130 12.58 16.00 5.33
CA ASP A 130 12.36 17.07 4.34
C ASP A 130 10.88 17.41 4.15
N PHE A 131 10.00 16.53 4.62
CA PHE A 131 8.54 16.67 4.52
C PHE A 131 7.87 16.87 5.90
N GLY A 132 8.66 17.04 6.95
CA GLY A 132 8.16 17.29 8.30
C GLY A 132 7.54 16.07 8.99
N LEU A 133 7.69 14.85 8.42
CA LEU A 133 7.29 13.62 9.07
C LEU A 133 8.38 13.18 10.06
N THR A 134 7.99 13.02 11.32
CA THR A 134 8.90 12.75 12.43
C THR A 134 8.66 11.39 13.04
N VAL A 135 9.57 10.95 13.88
CA VAL A 135 9.40 9.72 14.67
C VAL A 135 8.16 9.82 15.56
N ASP A 136 7.51 8.67 15.77
CA ASP A 136 6.41 8.54 16.73
C ASP A 136 6.82 9.08 18.11
N GLY A 137 6.03 10.01 18.61
CA GLY A 137 6.28 10.65 19.91
C GLY A 137 5.85 9.81 21.11
N THR A 138 5.00 8.81 20.87
CA THR A 138 4.35 7.99 21.90
C THR A 138 4.93 6.57 21.92
N ASN A 139 4.98 5.89 20.79
CA ASN A 139 5.44 4.52 20.67
C ASN A 139 6.91 4.49 20.23
N THR A 140 7.81 4.07 21.10
CA THR A 140 9.24 3.98 20.78
C THR A 140 9.62 2.71 20.02
N VAL A 141 8.72 1.73 19.99
CA VAL A 141 8.82 0.47 19.26
C VAL A 141 7.47 0.09 18.65
N ALA A 142 7.48 -0.75 17.63
CA ALA A 142 6.26 -1.29 17.04
C ALA A 142 5.37 -1.94 18.10
N PRO A 143 4.08 -1.59 18.20
CA PRO A 143 3.14 -2.25 19.11
C PRO A 143 3.11 -3.76 18.90
N GLY A 144 3.24 -4.53 19.98
CA GLY A 144 3.33 -5.99 19.89
C GLY A 144 4.61 -6.53 19.25
N GLY A 145 5.69 -5.74 19.28
CA GLY A 145 6.97 -6.14 18.73
C GLY A 145 8.14 -5.32 19.26
N SER A 146 9.25 -5.36 18.56
CA SER A 146 10.50 -4.73 19.01
C SER A 146 11.15 -3.82 17.97
N TYR A 147 10.54 -3.62 16.80
CA TYR A 147 11.10 -2.75 15.76
C TYR A 147 11.12 -1.30 16.25
N PRO A 148 12.28 -0.62 16.24
CA PRO A 148 12.38 0.72 16.82
C PRO A 148 11.72 1.77 15.91
N ALA A 149 10.85 2.60 16.48
CA ALA A 149 10.19 3.69 15.76
C ALA A 149 11.20 4.67 15.13
N SER A 150 12.34 4.88 15.78
CA SER A 150 13.42 5.73 15.25
C SER A 150 14.09 5.21 13.97
N SER A 151 13.77 4.00 13.54
CA SER A 151 14.27 3.41 12.29
C SER A 151 13.19 3.27 11.22
N LEU A 152 11.95 3.70 11.51
CA LEU A 152 10.82 3.52 10.61
C LEU A 152 10.88 4.52 9.45
N GLY A 153 10.89 4.00 8.25
CA GLY A 153 10.83 4.79 7.02
C GLY A 153 10.28 3.97 5.86
N CYS A 154 10.13 4.56 4.70
CA CYS A 154 9.62 3.87 3.51
C CYS A 154 10.43 2.59 3.20
N ALA A 155 11.75 2.65 3.34
CA ALA A 155 12.64 1.51 3.10
C ALA A 155 12.57 0.42 4.20
N SER A 156 11.84 0.64 5.29
CA SER A 156 11.57 -0.40 6.29
C SER A 156 10.57 -1.44 5.77
N CYS A 157 9.73 -1.04 4.83
CA CYS A 157 8.67 -1.87 4.24
C CYS A 157 8.89 -2.15 2.77
N HIS A 158 9.46 -1.19 2.02
CA HIS A 158 9.67 -1.28 0.59
C HIS A 158 11.15 -1.45 0.24
N ASN A 159 11.44 -2.33 -0.72
CA ASN A 159 12.76 -2.45 -1.29
C ASN A 159 12.80 -1.79 -2.67
N PRO A 160 13.35 -0.57 -2.80
CA PRO A 160 13.37 0.15 -4.07
C PRO A 160 14.23 -0.55 -5.14
N HIS A 161 15.12 -1.46 -4.74
CA HIS A 161 15.95 -2.23 -5.65
C HIS A 161 15.31 -3.53 -6.12
N GLY A 162 14.19 -3.92 -5.51
CA GLY A 162 13.39 -5.05 -5.95
C GLY A 162 14.12 -6.38 -5.97
N ARG A 163 14.63 -6.82 -4.83
CA ARG A 163 15.24 -8.16 -4.71
C ARG A 163 14.22 -9.20 -4.29
N VAL A 164 14.46 -10.43 -4.71
CA VAL A 164 13.74 -11.61 -4.24
C VAL A 164 14.64 -12.49 -3.40
N ASP A 165 14.06 -13.42 -2.67
CA ASP A 165 14.78 -14.36 -1.82
C ASP A 165 15.86 -15.13 -2.62
N GLY A 166 17.00 -15.34 -1.97
CA GLY A 166 18.17 -15.99 -2.57
C GLY A 166 18.96 -15.14 -3.56
N GLY A 167 18.52 -13.92 -3.86
CA GLY A 167 19.23 -12.99 -4.72
C GLY A 167 20.30 -12.18 -3.99
N THR A 168 21.37 -11.84 -4.70
CA THR A 168 22.37 -10.89 -4.23
C THR A 168 22.27 -9.61 -5.05
N MET A 169 22.69 -8.47 -4.52
CA MET A 169 22.72 -7.21 -5.28
C MET A 169 23.56 -7.33 -6.55
N ALA A 170 24.67 -8.09 -6.49
CA ALA A 170 25.46 -8.43 -7.66
C ALA A 170 24.72 -9.49 -8.49
N GLY A 171 24.38 -9.15 -9.72
CA GLY A 171 23.70 -10.04 -10.66
C GLY A 171 22.19 -10.03 -10.60
N GLN A 172 21.57 -9.28 -9.72
CA GLN A 172 20.14 -8.99 -9.76
C GLN A 172 19.88 -7.81 -10.70
N LEU A 173 18.94 -7.98 -11.60
CA LEU A 173 18.45 -6.87 -12.41
C LEU A 173 17.44 -6.05 -11.61
N PRO A 174 17.40 -4.74 -11.81
CA PRO A 174 16.30 -3.92 -11.29
C PRO A 174 14.96 -4.43 -11.78
N ILE A 175 13.90 -4.25 -10.99
CA ILE A 175 12.54 -4.59 -11.39
C ILE A 175 12.16 -3.74 -12.61
N SER A 176 11.85 -4.39 -13.72
CA SER A 176 11.27 -3.75 -14.89
C SER A 176 9.74 -3.60 -14.79
N VAL A 177 9.14 -4.50 -14.04
CA VAL A 177 7.69 -4.54 -13.79
C VAL A 177 7.50 -4.95 -12.33
N SER A 178 6.68 -4.23 -11.61
CA SER A 178 6.20 -4.63 -10.29
C SER A 178 4.68 -4.67 -10.30
N GLY A 179 4.06 -5.43 -9.40
CA GLY A 179 2.61 -5.46 -9.25
C GLY A 179 1.96 -4.09 -8.98
N SER A 180 2.77 -3.04 -8.78
CA SER A 180 2.31 -1.66 -8.61
C SER A 180 1.77 -1.01 -9.88
N TYR A 181 2.06 -1.54 -11.05
CA TYR A 181 1.80 -0.90 -12.34
C TYR A 181 0.79 -1.66 -13.20
N GLY A 182 -0.09 -2.42 -12.57
CA GLY A 182 -1.12 -3.18 -13.28
C GLY A 182 -0.64 -4.46 -13.95
N GLU A 183 0.64 -4.80 -13.82
CA GLU A 183 1.17 -6.08 -14.26
C GLU A 183 1.01 -7.12 -13.15
N VAL A 184 0.74 -8.35 -13.54
CA VAL A 184 0.66 -9.46 -12.61
C VAL A 184 2.06 -9.98 -12.33
N PRO A 185 2.56 -9.86 -11.09
CA PRO A 185 3.89 -10.35 -10.78
C PRO A 185 3.97 -11.88 -10.87
N ALA A 186 5.11 -12.38 -11.33
CA ALA A 186 5.38 -13.82 -11.35
C ALA A 186 6.12 -14.22 -10.07
N PRO A 187 5.58 -15.10 -9.21
CA PRO A 187 6.22 -15.54 -7.98
C PRO A 187 7.65 -16.04 -8.23
N GLY A 188 8.54 -15.77 -7.28
CA GLY A 188 9.95 -16.15 -7.38
C GLY A 188 10.77 -15.36 -8.39
N THR A 189 10.22 -14.28 -8.94
CA THR A 189 10.95 -13.35 -9.81
C THR A 189 11.10 -11.98 -9.12
N ILE A 190 11.98 -11.12 -9.64
CA ILE A 190 12.10 -9.74 -9.16
C ILE A 190 10.77 -9.00 -9.33
N ALA A 191 10.07 -9.23 -10.43
CA ALA A 191 8.75 -8.66 -10.68
C ALA A 191 7.64 -9.22 -9.77
N GLY A 192 7.92 -10.28 -9.01
CA GLY A 192 6.98 -10.89 -8.08
C GLY A 192 6.74 -10.11 -6.79
N ALA A 193 7.54 -9.07 -6.50
CA ALA A 193 7.38 -8.28 -5.28
C ALA A 193 6.19 -7.33 -5.39
N TYR A 194 5.06 -7.68 -4.77
CA TYR A 194 3.89 -6.82 -4.74
C TYR A 194 4.24 -5.43 -4.17
N ARG A 195 3.98 -4.38 -4.95
CA ARG A 195 4.25 -2.97 -4.62
C ARG A 195 5.65 -2.72 -4.05
N LEU A 196 6.66 -3.43 -4.55
CA LEU A 196 8.04 -3.34 -4.09
C LEU A 196 8.23 -3.66 -2.60
N LEU A 197 7.36 -4.44 -1.98
CA LEU A 197 7.55 -4.82 -0.58
C LEU A 197 8.84 -5.59 -0.42
N GLY A 198 9.60 -5.28 0.62
CA GLY A 198 10.81 -5.99 1.00
C GLY A 198 10.51 -7.36 1.61
N GLY A 199 11.51 -8.17 1.77
CA GLY A 199 11.41 -9.48 2.43
C GLY A 199 12.07 -10.62 1.66
N GLY A 200 11.85 -11.84 2.12
CA GLY A 200 12.35 -13.03 1.44
C GLY A 200 13.88 -13.07 1.30
N GLY A 201 14.64 -12.65 2.30
CA GLY A 201 16.10 -12.70 2.29
C GLY A 201 16.77 -11.54 1.55
N ASP A 202 16.04 -10.50 1.20
CA ASP A 202 16.57 -9.29 0.55
C ASP A 202 17.47 -8.43 1.45
N GLY A 203 17.64 -8.82 2.71
CA GLY A 203 18.43 -8.12 3.72
C GLY A 203 17.62 -7.14 4.58
N SER A 204 16.31 -6.99 4.34
CA SER A 204 15.42 -6.16 5.17
C SER A 204 15.14 -6.77 6.54
N GLY A 205 15.28 -8.09 6.68
CA GLY A 205 14.88 -8.84 7.87
C GLY A 205 13.39 -9.16 7.94
N LEU A 206 12.62 -8.78 6.94
CA LEU A 206 11.20 -9.08 6.83
C LEU A 206 10.97 -10.54 6.41
N ALA A 207 9.80 -11.08 6.72
CA ALA A 207 9.32 -12.36 6.20
C ALA A 207 9.24 -12.34 4.67
N ALA A 208 8.86 -13.46 4.07
CA ALA A 208 8.61 -13.52 2.62
C ALA A 208 7.60 -12.47 2.19
N GLN A 209 7.79 -11.90 1.00
CA GLN A 209 6.84 -10.93 0.46
C GLN A 209 5.45 -11.55 0.35
N PRO A 210 4.41 -10.83 0.74
CA PRO A 210 3.04 -11.30 0.55
C PRO A 210 2.72 -11.43 -0.93
N ILE A 211 1.86 -12.39 -1.25
CA ILE A 211 1.36 -12.61 -2.60
C ILE A 211 0.09 -11.81 -2.79
N ALA A 212 0.08 -10.92 -3.77
CA ALA A 212 -1.10 -10.14 -4.11
C ALA A 212 -1.07 -9.71 -5.58
N ALA A 213 -2.24 -9.40 -6.11
CA ALA A 213 -2.41 -8.82 -7.44
C ALA A 213 -3.22 -7.52 -7.36
N THR A 214 -3.03 -6.64 -8.34
CA THR A 214 -3.79 -5.39 -8.46
C THR A 214 -4.12 -5.12 -9.92
N ALA A 215 -5.31 -4.59 -10.17
CA ALA A 215 -5.71 -4.15 -11.51
C ALA A 215 -5.28 -2.70 -11.79
N GLY A 216 -4.90 -1.94 -10.78
CA GLY A 216 -4.59 -0.52 -10.91
C GLY A 216 -4.17 0.12 -9.60
N PHE A 217 -4.49 1.40 -9.46
CA PHE A 217 -4.05 2.24 -8.34
C PHE A 217 -5.16 2.49 -7.32
N GLY A 218 -6.41 2.21 -7.70
CA GLY A 218 -7.58 2.45 -6.87
C GLY A 218 -7.92 1.29 -5.93
N GLU A 219 -8.86 1.56 -5.05
CA GLU A 219 -9.49 0.58 -4.18
C GLU A 219 -10.98 0.87 -4.14
N THR A 220 -11.75 0.04 -4.83
CA THR A 220 -13.21 0.08 -4.87
C THR A 220 -13.75 -1.34 -4.76
N ASP A 221 -15.06 -1.49 -4.65
CA ASP A 221 -15.68 -2.81 -4.60
C ASP A 221 -15.66 -3.56 -5.93
N VAL A 222 -15.36 -2.87 -7.02
CA VAL A 222 -15.30 -3.43 -8.38
C VAL A 222 -13.91 -3.45 -9.00
N GLU A 223 -12.94 -2.76 -8.38
CA GLU A 223 -11.53 -2.78 -8.75
C GLU A 223 -10.69 -2.59 -7.49
N HIS A 224 -9.97 -3.62 -7.09
CA HIS A 224 -9.27 -3.65 -5.80
C HIS A 224 -8.06 -4.59 -5.82
N PRO A 225 -7.11 -4.46 -4.88
CA PRO A 225 -6.12 -5.50 -4.65
C PRO A 225 -6.78 -6.82 -4.26
N ALA A 226 -6.25 -7.92 -4.79
CA ALA A 226 -6.59 -9.28 -4.37
C ALA A 226 -5.38 -9.84 -3.61
N TYR A 227 -5.55 -10.09 -2.33
CA TYR A 227 -4.51 -10.64 -1.46
C TYR A 227 -4.57 -12.17 -1.47
N GLY A 228 -3.40 -12.79 -1.63
CA GLY A 228 -3.25 -14.25 -1.66
C GLY A 228 -2.92 -14.80 -0.29
N GLU A 229 -1.65 -14.76 0.10
CA GLU A 229 -1.19 -15.19 1.41
C GLU A 229 0.02 -14.37 1.87
N GLY A 230 0.33 -14.45 3.16
CA GLY A 230 1.59 -13.96 3.73
C GLY A 230 1.55 -12.52 4.24
N MET A 231 0.45 -11.79 4.11
CA MET A 231 0.38 -10.40 4.60
C MET A 231 0.41 -10.35 6.13
N GLY A 232 -0.27 -11.28 6.80
CA GLY A 232 -0.23 -11.38 8.27
C GLY A 232 1.18 -11.66 8.77
N GLU A 233 1.85 -12.66 8.23
CA GLU A 233 3.24 -13.03 8.56
C GLU A 233 4.23 -11.91 8.25
N TRP A 234 3.99 -11.20 7.16
CA TRP A 234 4.84 -10.07 6.77
C TRP A 234 4.74 -8.92 7.77
N CYS A 235 3.53 -8.53 8.16
CA CYS A 235 3.31 -7.53 9.21
C CYS A 235 3.90 -7.98 10.55
N ALA A 236 3.82 -9.27 10.87
CA ALA A 236 4.36 -9.86 12.09
C ALA A 236 5.89 -9.76 12.18
N SER A 237 6.60 -9.45 11.10
CA SER A 237 8.04 -9.15 11.16
C SER A 237 8.35 -7.99 12.12
N CYS A 238 7.41 -7.05 12.28
CA CYS A 238 7.50 -5.96 13.24
C CYS A 238 6.49 -6.10 14.39
N HIS A 239 5.37 -6.78 14.19
CA HIS A 239 4.22 -6.91 15.10
C HIS A 239 4.00 -8.36 15.56
N GLY A 240 5.07 -9.07 15.91
CA GLY A 240 5.07 -10.53 16.12
C GLY A 240 4.08 -11.06 17.15
N ASP A 241 3.74 -10.28 18.18
CA ASP A 241 2.79 -10.71 19.23
C ASP A 241 1.35 -10.78 18.72
N TYR A 242 1.03 -10.10 17.59
CA TYR A 242 -0.35 -10.03 17.12
C TYR A 242 -0.79 -11.22 16.27
N ILE A 243 0.13 -11.93 15.64
CA ILE A 243 -0.23 -13.03 14.73
C ILE A 243 -0.68 -14.30 15.49
N ASN A 244 -0.17 -14.52 16.71
CA ASN A 244 -0.39 -15.74 17.46
C ASN A 244 -1.15 -15.54 18.78
N ASP A 245 -1.72 -14.37 19.00
CA ASP A 245 -2.45 -14.07 20.23
C ASP A 245 -3.92 -14.54 20.11
N SER A 246 -4.29 -15.52 20.92
CA SER A 246 -5.66 -16.08 20.93
C SER A 246 -6.75 -15.10 21.38
N HIS A 247 -6.38 -13.92 21.87
CA HIS A 247 -7.31 -12.86 22.27
C HIS A 247 -7.51 -11.81 21.20
N LYS A 248 -6.83 -11.93 20.06
CA LYS A 248 -6.93 -11.03 18.90
C LYS A 248 -7.44 -11.83 17.70
N HIS A 249 -7.73 -11.12 16.62
CA HIS A 249 -8.07 -11.81 15.38
C HIS A 249 -6.85 -12.58 14.89
N PRO A 250 -6.93 -13.90 14.77
CA PRO A 250 -5.87 -14.68 14.16
C PRO A 250 -5.77 -14.26 12.69
N SER A 251 -4.61 -13.77 12.28
CA SER A 251 -4.38 -13.21 10.95
C SER A 251 -3.21 -13.86 10.21
N GLY A 252 -2.80 -15.03 10.68
CA GLY A 252 -1.80 -15.87 10.01
C GLY A 252 -2.41 -16.76 8.94
N ASN A 253 -1.55 -17.26 8.05
CA ASN A 253 -1.94 -18.27 7.07
C ASN A 253 -2.61 -19.47 7.74
N SER A 254 -3.62 -20.04 7.12
CA SER A 254 -4.41 -21.17 7.64
C SER A 254 -5.34 -20.88 8.83
N GLU A 255 -5.51 -19.63 9.21
CA GLU A 255 -6.50 -19.18 10.20
C GLU A 255 -7.83 -18.84 9.54
N PHE A 256 -8.49 -19.87 9.04
CA PHE A 256 -9.64 -19.77 8.12
C PHE A 256 -10.90 -19.18 8.75
N LEU A 257 -11.64 -18.39 7.95
CA LEU A 257 -12.93 -17.82 8.31
C LEU A 257 -13.99 -18.89 8.63
N ASN A 258 -13.94 -20.05 7.98
CA ASN A 258 -14.91 -21.11 8.15
C ASN A 258 -16.38 -20.58 8.03
N GLY A 259 -17.20 -20.80 9.04
CA GLY A 259 -18.59 -20.35 9.05
C GLY A 259 -18.78 -18.82 9.06
N GLN A 260 -17.77 -18.05 9.44
CA GLN A 260 -17.88 -16.59 9.45
C GLN A 260 -17.94 -15.99 8.05
N SER A 261 -17.41 -16.68 7.04
CA SER A 261 -17.59 -16.26 5.64
C SER A 261 -19.07 -16.19 5.24
N THR A 262 -19.89 -17.14 5.70
CA THR A 262 -21.34 -17.13 5.45
C THR A 262 -22.03 -15.95 6.14
N VAL A 263 -21.63 -15.64 7.37
CA VAL A 263 -22.13 -14.48 8.11
C VAL A 263 -21.80 -13.19 7.37
N TYR A 264 -20.52 -13.01 7.02
CA TYR A 264 -20.06 -11.86 6.24
C TYR A 264 -20.86 -11.68 4.96
N ASN A 265 -21.00 -12.75 4.18
CA ASN A 265 -21.64 -12.72 2.87
C ASN A 265 -23.15 -12.45 2.90
N SER A 266 -23.80 -12.78 4.01
CA SER A 266 -25.22 -12.47 4.19
C SER A 266 -25.48 -11.02 4.61
N TYR A 267 -24.49 -10.35 5.21
CA TYR A 267 -24.64 -9.00 5.72
C TYR A 267 -24.51 -7.96 4.59
N VAL A 268 -25.56 -7.20 4.34
CA VAL A 268 -25.58 -6.08 3.39
C VAL A 268 -25.28 -4.77 4.11
N ALA A 269 -26.07 -4.48 5.15
CA ALA A 269 -25.96 -3.28 5.98
C ALA A 269 -26.56 -3.60 7.36
N THR A 270 -26.46 -2.67 8.30
CA THR A 270 -27.11 -2.80 9.62
C THR A 270 -28.58 -3.15 9.47
N GLY A 271 -28.99 -4.26 10.05
CA GLY A 271 -30.36 -4.80 10.00
C GLY A 271 -30.73 -5.54 8.69
N ASP A 272 -29.85 -5.60 7.71
CA ASP A 272 -30.07 -6.32 6.46
C ASP A 272 -29.06 -7.46 6.28
N TYR A 273 -29.54 -8.70 6.33
CA TYR A 273 -28.79 -9.94 6.18
C TYR A 273 -29.22 -10.75 4.95
N THR A 274 -29.71 -10.07 3.91
CA THR A 274 -30.22 -10.72 2.68
C THR A 274 -29.17 -10.85 1.58
N GLY A 275 -27.90 -10.54 1.89
CA GLY A 275 -26.80 -10.57 0.95
C GLY A 275 -26.45 -11.97 0.44
N ALA A 276 -25.61 -11.98 -0.58
CA ALA A 276 -25.10 -13.19 -1.21
C ALA A 276 -23.62 -13.03 -1.53
N GLN A 277 -22.86 -14.12 -1.45
CA GLN A 277 -21.41 -14.13 -1.65
C GLN A 277 -20.97 -13.41 -2.94
N GLY A 278 -21.69 -13.61 -4.05
CA GLY A 278 -21.30 -13.04 -5.36
C GLY A 278 -21.27 -11.51 -5.41
N THR A 279 -21.82 -10.82 -4.40
CA THR A 279 -21.95 -9.35 -4.38
C THR A 279 -21.60 -8.74 -3.03
N SER A 280 -20.95 -9.49 -2.14
CA SER A 280 -20.73 -9.06 -0.75
C SER A 280 -19.34 -8.50 -0.50
N PHE A 281 -18.46 -8.44 -1.51
CA PHE A 281 -17.14 -7.82 -1.35
C PHE A 281 -17.30 -6.33 -1.01
N THR A 282 -16.51 -5.90 -0.04
CA THR A 282 -16.25 -4.47 0.16
C THR A 282 -14.76 -4.24 0.37
N ALA A 283 -14.18 -3.29 -0.34
CA ALA A 283 -12.78 -2.93 -0.20
C ALA A 283 -12.46 -2.29 1.17
N LEU A 284 -13.47 -1.91 1.95
CA LEU A 284 -13.28 -1.51 3.34
C LEU A 284 -12.97 -2.70 4.27
N VAL A 285 -13.31 -3.93 3.87
CA VAL A 285 -13.07 -5.15 4.67
C VAL A 285 -12.52 -6.22 3.74
N GLN A 286 -11.21 -6.34 3.65
CA GLN A 286 -10.51 -7.25 2.74
C GLN A 286 -10.07 -8.53 3.44
N PHE A 287 -9.76 -9.56 2.65
CA PHE A 287 -9.34 -10.87 3.14
C PHE A 287 -8.18 -11.42 2.33
N GLU A 288 -7.39 -12.29 2.93
CA GLU A 288 -6.45 -13.16 2.21
C GLU A 288 -7.20 -14.39 1.70
N ARG A 289 -6.97 -14.72 0.43
CA ARG A 289 -7.64 -15.84 -0.28
C ARG A 289 -6.90 -17.16 -0.17
N GLN A 290 -5.80 -17.23 0.56
CA GLN A 290 -4.91 -18.40 0.64
C GLN A 290 -4.50 -18.93 -0.74
N GLU A 291 -4.32 -18.01 -1.69
CA GLU A 291 -3.98 -18.30 -3.08
C GLU A 291 -2.53 -17.89 -3.35
N THR A 292 -1.76 -18.79 -3.93
CA THR A 292 -0.37 -18.54 -4.29
C THR A 292 -0.15 -18.31 -5.79
N ASP A 293 -1.14 -18.60 -6.61
CA ASP A 293 -1.10 -18.34 -8.04
C ASP A 293 -1.60 -16.92 -8.35
N VAL A 294 -0.67 -16.02 -8.66
CA VAL A 294 -1.00 -14.63 -9.00
C VAL A 294 -1.89 -14.49 -10.23
N THR A 295 -1.93 -15.49 -11.12
CA THR A 295 -2.84 -15.45 -12.28
C THR A 295 -4.29 -15.68 -11.86
N VAL A 296 -4.51 -16.47 -10.82
CA VAL A 296 -5.82 -16.66 -10.19
C VAL A 296 -6.20 -15.39 -9.45
N LEU A 297 -5.29 -14.80 -8.68
CA LEU A 297 -5.52 -13.53 -8.00
C LEU A 297 -5.82 -12.39 -8.96
N ALA A 298 -5.17 -12.34 -10.11
CA ALA A 298 -5.42 -11.31 -11.13
C ALA A 298 -6.88 -11.33 -11.63
N ALA A 299 -7.50 -12.50 -11.69
CA ALA A 299 -8.91 -12.61 -12.04
C ALA A 299 -9.84 -12.15 -10.90
N ALA A 300 -9.35 -12.09 -9.67
CA ALA A 300 -10.11 -11.67 -8.51
C ALA A 300 -10.11 -10.15 -8.28
N VAL A 301 -9.22 -9.39 -8.92
CA VAL A 301 -9.10 -7.93 -8.71
C VAL A 301 -10.33 -7.13 -9.17
N THR A 302 -11.19 -7.71 -9.98
CA THR A 302 -12.47 -7.14 -10.40
C THR A 302 -13.67 -7.93 -9.88
N SER A 303 -13.46 -8.87 -8.97
CA SER A 303 -14.52 -9.69 -8.41
C SER A 303 -15.28 -8.95 -7.30
N THR A 304 -16.61 -8.94 -7.38
CA THR A 304 -17.49 -8.43 -6.32
C THR A 304 -17.82 -9.49 -5.29
N ALA A 305 -17.26 -10.70 -5.41
CA ALA A 305 -17.54 -11.79 -4.49
C ALA A 305 -16.81 -11.60 -3.15
N GLY A 306 -17.54 -11.77 -2.06
CA GLY A 306 -16.98 -11.80 -0.71
C GLY A 306 -16.20 -13.10 -0.43
N PRO A 307 -15.70 -13.26 0.80
CA PRO A 307 -14.78 -14.33 1.14
C PRO A 307 -15.40 -15.72 1.10
N ASP A 308 -14.55 -16.70 0.80
CA ASP A 308 -14.81 -18.12 0.96
C ASP A 308 -14.50 -18.59 2.39
N SER A 309 -14.94 -19.80 2.75
CA SER A 309 -14.65 -20.39 4.06
C SER A 309 -13.15 -20.70 4.28
N GLY A 310 -12.39 -20.82 3.20
CA GLY A 310 -10.94 -21.02 3.21
C GLY A 310 -10.12 -19.74 3.22
N ASP A 311 -10.76 -18.58 3.11
CA ASP A 311 -10.09 -17.30 3.23
C ASP A 311 -9.84 -16.97 4.72
N ASN A 312 -8.95 -16.03 4.99
CA ASN A 312 -8.66 -15.61 6.36
C ASN A 312 -8.62 -14.09 6.53
N VAL A 313 -8.76 -13.67 7.77
CA VAL A 313 -8.50 -12.30 8.20
C VAL A 313 -7.00 -12.02 8.07
N MET A 314 -6.63 -10.86 7.61
CA MET A 314 -5.27 -10.33 7.64
C MET A 314 -5.26 -8.96 8.34
N CYS A 315 -4.08 -8.44 8.65
CA CYS A 315 -3.98 -7.12 9.29
C CYS A 315 -4.70 -6.04 8.48
N LEU A 316 -4.56 -6.08 7.14
CA LEU A 316 -5.23 -5.13 6.25
C LEU A 316 -6.74 -5.35 6.08
N THR A 317 -7.33 -6.36 6.71
CA THR A 317 -8.79 -6.48 6.79
C THR A 317 -9.40 -5.29 7.53
N CYS A 318 -8.73 -4.82 8.59
CA CYS A 318 -9.20 -3.74 9.46
C CYS A 318 -8.31 -2.49 9.41
N HIS A 319 -7.04 -2.63 9.00
CA HIS A 319 -6.06 -1.54 9.04
C HIS A 319 -5.64 -1.07 7.66
N ARG A 320 -5.14 0.17 7.57
CA ARG A 320 -4.35 0.67 6.46
C ARG A 320 -2.87 0.40 6.73
N ALA A 321 -2.03 0.47 5.69
CA ALA A 321 -0.59 0.22 5.83
C ALA A 321 0.22 1.51 6.06
N HIS A 322 -0.26 2.66 5.57
CA HIS A 322 0.41 3.94 5.71
C HIS A 322 -0.21 4.76 6.84
N ALA A 323 -1.36 5.34 6.60
CA ALA A 323 -2.13 6.09 7.57
C ALA A 323 -3.60 6.15 7.16
N SER A 324 -4.46 6.50 8.10
CA SER A 324 -5.88 6.75 7.89
C SER A 324 -6.37 7.89 8.78
N ALA A 325 -7.59 8.35 8.56
CA ALA A 325 -8.22 9.37 9.40
C ALA A 325 -8.57 8.88 10.82
N PHE A 326 -8.37 7.60 11.12
CA PHE A 326 -8.87 6.97 12.34
C PHE A 326 -7.74 6.45 13.20
N ASN A 327 -7.95 6.45 14.50
CA ASN A 327 -7.04 5.87 15.47
C ASN A 327 -6.71 4.40 15.14
N ASN A 328 -5.51 3.97 15.49
CA ASN A 328 -4.98 2.63 15.21
C ASN A 328 -4.95 2.29 13.71
N ILE A 329 -4.90 3.28 12.84
CA ILE A 329 -4.81 3.12 11.37
C ILE A 329 -6.00 2.33 10.80
N THR A 330 -7.16 2.37 11.42
CA THR A 330 -8.30 1.56 10.98
C THR A 330 -8.87 2.04 9.66
N ARG A 331 -9.53 1.14 8.91
CA ARG A 331 -10.15 1.44 7.61
C ARG A 331 -11.48 2.17 7.74
N TRP A 332 -12.09 2.10 8.92
CA TRP A 332 -13.34 2.77 9.28
C TRP A 332 -13.29 3.22 10.73
N ASP A 333 -14.16 4.10 11.07
CA ASP A 333 -14.31 4.57 12.44
C ASP A 333 -14.76 3.42 13.36
N MET A 334 -14.07 3.25 14.46
CA MET A 334 -14.38 2.27 15.50
C MET A 334 -14.82 2.90 16.81
N GLU A 335 -14.86 4.22 16.90
CA GLU A 335 -15.11 4.96 18.14
C GLU A 335 -16.54 5.51 18.21
N HIS A 336 -17.20 5.67 17.05
CA HIS A 336 -18.62 6.03 16.97
C HIS A 336 -19.49 4.82 16.72
N GLU A 337 -20.73 4.92 17.17
CA GLU A 337 -21.72 3.86 16.94
C GLU A 337 -22.08 3.75 15.46
N LEU A 338 -22.21 4.89 14.78
CA LEU A 338 -22.58 4.96 13.37
C LEU A 338 -21.40 5.46 12.52
N LEU A 339 -21.08 4.76 11.45
CA LEU A 339 -19.96 5.12 10.57
C LEU A 339 -20.15 6.48 9.89
N ALA A 340 -21.40 6.89 9.62
CA ALA A 340 -21.70 8.20 9.03
C ALA A 340 -21.46 9.36 9.99
N GLU A 341 -21.31 9.11 11.29
CA GLU A 341 -21.00 10.09 12.33
C GLU A 341 -19.51 10.10 12.69
N GLY A 342 -18.73 9.28 11.98
CA GLY A 342 -17.31 9.09 12.25
C GLY A 342 -16.44 10.32 12.04
N TRP A 343 -15.26 10.27 12.52
CA TRP A 343 -14.24 11.29 12.30
C TRP A 343 -13.59 11.16 10.93
N PRO A 344 -13.01 12.27 10.47
CA PRO A 344 -13.31 13.66 10.84
C PRO A 344 -14.68 14.06 10.35
N THR A 345 -15.27 15.07 10.98
CA THR A 345 -16.55 15.63 10.50
C THR A 345 -16.36 16.31 9.14
N ALA A 346 -17.45 16.55 8.41
CA ALA A 346 -17.38 17.31 7.16
C ALA A 346 -16.77 18.71 7.37
N GLN A 347 -16.97 19.34 8.53
CA GLN A 347 -16.35 20.63 8.85
C GLN A 347 -14.84 20.49 9.09
N ASN A 348 -14.39 19.43 9.79
CA ASN A 348 -12.97 19.17 9.96
C ASN A 348 -12.27 19.00 8.60
N LEU A 349 -12.87 18.24 7.67
CA LEU A 349 -12.32 18.06 6.32
C LEU A 349 -12.19 19.39 5.57
N ILE A 350 -13.21 20.25 5.66
CA ILE A 350 -13.17 21.60 5.06
C ILE A 350 -12.05 22.43 5.68
N ASP A 351 -11.92 22.42 6.99
CA ASP A 351 -10.93 23.22 7.72
C ASP A 351 -9.49 22.75 7.44
N MET A 352 -9.31 21.47 7.21
CA MET A 352 -8.03 20.88 6.78
C MET A 352 -7.75 21.07 5.29
N GLY A 353 -8.72 21.55 4.51
CA GLY A 353 -8.60 21.63 3.05
C GLY A 353 -8.73 20.28 2.34
N ALA A 354 -9.17 19.25 3.05
CA ALA A 354 -9.40 17.94 2.49
C ALA A 354 -10.72 17.87 1.69
N VAL A 355 -10.82 16.90 0.80
CA VAL A 355 -12.04 16.66 0.04
C VAL A 355 -13.08 15.91 0.88
N PRO A 356 -14.36 16.09 0.62
CA PRO A 356 -15.41 15.28 1.24
C PRO A 356 -15.16 13.79 1.06
N ASN A 357 -15.44 13.01 2.08
CA ASN A 357 -15.23 11.56 2.14
C ASN A 357 -13.74 11.11 2.01
N ALA A 358 -12.79 12.01 2.26
CA ALA A 358 -11.37 11.65 2.25
C ALA A 358 -11.02 10.65 3.37
N ASP A 359 -11.70 10.73 4.50
CA ASP A 359 -11.63 9.81 5.63
C ASP A 359 -11.93 8.34 5.23
N TYR A 360 -12.91 8.14 4.37
CA TYR A 360 -13.29 6.83 3.82
C TYR A 360 -12.77 6.60 2.39
N TYR A 361 -11.76 7.32 1.98
CA TYR A 361 -11.10 7.15 0.68
C TYR A 361 -12.05 7.26 -0.51
N GLY A 362 -12.87 8.30 -0.51
CA GLY A 362 -13.82 8.61 -1.58
C GLY A 362 -15.15 7.86 -1.48
N ARG A 363 -15.39 7.14 -0.38
CA ARG A 363 -16.64 6.43 -0.15
C ARG A 363 -17.61 7.30 0.65
N ASP A 364 -18.83 7.38 0.20
CA ASP A 364 -19.94 7.96 0.95
C ASP A 364 -20.65 6.84 1.72
N ILE A 365 -20.35 6.71 3.00
CA ILE A 365 -20.86 5.64 3.86
C ILE A 365 -22.39 5.65 3.92
N ALA A 366 -23.02 6.83 3.99
CA ALA A 366 -24.48 6.93 4.04
C ALA A 366 -25.13 6.46 2.72
N THR A 367 -24.48 6.72 1.58
CA THR A 367 -24.93 6.23 0.28
C THR A 367 -24.67 4.74 0.11
N GLU A 368 -23.53 4.24 0.58
CA GLU A 368 -23.11 2.86 0.37
C GLU A 368 -23.83 1.88 1.30
N PHE A 369 -24.04 2.27 2.57
CA PHE A 369 -24.61 1.38 3.61
C PHE A 369 -25.86 1.94 4.29
N GLY A 370 -26.19 3.22 4.13
CA GLY A 370 -27.24 3.94 4.82
C GLY A 370 -26.75 4.75 6.04
N ASP A 371 -27.56 5.73 6.45
CA ASP A 371 -27.23 6.67 7.54
C ASP A 371 -26.99 5.99 8.90
N TYR A 372 -27.57 4.82 9.11
CA TYR A 372 -27.54 4.09 10.39
C TYR A 372 -26.57 2.90 10.37
N GLN A 373 -25.61 2.90 9.45
CA GLN A 373 -24.62 1.83 9.39
C GLN A 373 -23.75 1.84 10.65
N ARG A 374 -23.74 0.74 11.38
CA ARG A 374 -22.82 0.50 12.49
C ARG A 374 -21.46 -0.01 12.00
N SER A 375 -20.54 -0.20 12.93
CA SER A 375 -19.20 -0.70 12.64
C SER A 375 -19.22 -1.95 11.73
N LEU A 376 -18.36 -1.97 10.72
CA LEU A 376 -18.21 -3.11 9.80
C LEU A 376 -17.69 -4.39 10.47
N CYS A 377 -17.27 -4.34 11.73
CA CYS A 377 -17.07 -5.54 12.55
C CYS A 377 -18.30 -6.43 12.55
N ASN A 378 -19.50 -5.85 12.45
CA ASN A 378 -20.78 -6.54 12.44
C ASN A 378 -21.00 -7.42 11.21
N LYS A 379 -20.26 -7.21 10.12
CA LYS A 379 -20.28 -8.13 8.97
C LYS A 379 -19.85 -9.55 9.36
N CYS A 380 -19.02 -9.69 10.39
CA CYS A 380 -18.60 -11.00 10.91
C CYS A 380 -19.24 -11.34 12.24
N HIS A 381 -19.55 -10.36 13.09
CA HIS A 381 -19.93 -10.57 14.48
C HIS A 381 -21.43 -10.49 14.77
N VAL A 382 -22.25 -10.00 13.85
CA VAL A 382 -23.70 -9.88 13.97
C VAL A 382 -24.13 -9.32 15.33
N LYS A 383 -23.78 -8.06 15.57
CA LYS A 383 -24.07 -7.35 16.84
C LYS A 383 -25.12 -6.26 16.69
N ASP A 384 -25.70 -6.13 15.52
CA ASP A 384 -26.74 -5.12 15.20
C ASP A 384 -28.04 -5.34 15.95
#